data_c7dc0f5506e5635c5d7a55d3bb385b06
#
_entry.id   c7dc0f5506e5635c5d7a55d3bb385b06
#
_cell.length_a   1.000
_cell.length_b   1.000
_cell.length_c   1.000
_cell.angle_alpha   90.00
_cell.angle_beta   90.00
_cell.angle_gamma   90.00
#
_symmetry.space_group_name_H-M   'P 1'
#
loop_
_entity.id
_entity.type
_entity.pdbx_description
1 polymer ?
#
loop_
_entity_poly.entity_id
_entity_poly.type
_entity_poly.pdbx_seq_one_letter_code
_entity_poly.pdbx_strand_id
1 'polypeptide(L)'
;LIATDDIAEEVLATYSGRRGAERLKRSMSMPIIMLFVVMAICFIIRMPVSFSMLAASITYFLLAAPDKLGQVFTVITGNMFANYTMLAAPLFIFMANVLNEGEVTDKLFSFCNGLLGRLKGGTAHVNVFISLIFSGMTGSAIADASGIGLMEIDQMKKEGYDAEFSCAITAASATVGPIFPPSIPMVIYAMLSGASIGKLFMGGMVPGVLLAILLMIYVAFISHKRNYPAGV
;
A
#
# COMPACT_ATOMS: atom_id res chain seq x y z
N LEU A 1 -4.40 24.18 -9.15
CA LEU A 1 -4.77 24.78 -7.84
C LEU A 1 -4.68 26.30 -7.85
N ILE A 2 -3.80 26.92 -8.63
CA ILE A 2 -3.63 28.39 -8.72
C ILE A 2 -4.74 29.03 -9.59
N ALA A 3 -5.24 28.35 -10.62
CA ALA A 3 -6.28 28.87 -11.51
C ALA A 3 -7.70 28.91 -10.90
N THR A 4 -7.93 28.19 -9.80
CA THR A 4 -9.23 28.20 -9.09
C THR A 4 -9.40 29.38 -8.16
N ASP A 5 -8.32 29.92 -7.63
CA ASP A 5 -8.36 31.08 -6.72
C ASP A 5 -8.61 32.37 -7.50
N ASP A 6 -8.03 32.53 -8.68
CA ASP A 6 -8.24 33.71 -9.54
C ASP A 6 -9.70 33.80 -10.05
N ILE A 7 -10.29 32.67 -10.43
CA ILE A 7 -11.70 32.63 -10.85
C ILE A 7 -12.63 32.90 -9.66
N ALA A 8 -12.27 32.43 -8.46
CA ALA A 8 -13.04 32.70 -7.26
C ALA A 8 -12.97 34.18 -6.85
N GLU A 9 -11.82 34.85 -7.00
CA GLU A 9 -11.66 36.28 -6.74
C GLU A 9 -12.41 37.14 -7.77
N GLU A 10 -12.39 36.76 -9.03
CA GLU A 10 -13.10 37.50 -10.09
C GLU A 10 -14.63 37.37 -9.97
N VAL A 11 -15.14 36.21 -9.57
CA VAL A 11 -16.56 36.02 -9.22
C VAL A 11 -16.94 36.77 -7.94
N LEU A 12 -16.06 36.83 -6.95
CA LEU A 12 -16.27 37.59 -5.70
C LEU A 12 -16.24 39.09 -5.93
N ALA A 13 -15.41 39.60 -6.86
CA ALA A 13 -15.36 40.99 -7.26
C ALA A 13 -16.64 41.47 -7.97
N THR A 14 -17.27 40.58 -8.75
CA THR A 14 -18.52 40.86 -9.49
C THR A 14 -19.75 40.89 -8.60
N TYR A 15 -19.72 40.19 -7.46
CA TYR A 15 -20.77 40.22 -6.44
C TYR A 15 -20.40 41.14 -5.25
N SER A 16 -20.23 42.43 -5.50
CA SER A 16 -19.82 43.41 -4.48
C SER A 16 -20.87 43.62 -3.41
N GLY A 17 -20.78 42.85 -2.38
CA GLY A 17 -21.47 43.07 -1.10
C GLY A 17 -20.99 42.05 -0.07
N ARG A 18 -20.43 42.50 1.05
CA ARG A 18 -19.97 41.63 2.18
C ARG A 18 -20.94 40.50 2.50
N ARG A 19 -22.25 40.75 2.38
CA ARG A 19 -23.32 39.74 2.62
C ARG A 19 -23.42 38.68 1.51
N GLY A 20 -23.08 39.00 0.27
CA GLY A 20 -23.04 38.05 -0.85
C GLY A 20 -21.87 37.10 -0.74
N ALA A 21 -20.68 37.63 -0.43
CA ALA A 21 -19.46 36.83 -0.23
C ALA A 21 -19.59 35.89 0.97
N GLU A 22 -20.20 36.33 2.07
CA GLU A 22 -20.45 35.45 3.23
C GLU A 22 -21.47 34.35 2.93
N ARG A 23 -22.51 34.65 2.14
CA ARG A 23 -23.48 33.64 1.70
C ARG A 23 -22.83 32.61 0.74
N LEU A 24 -22.00 33.07 -0.19
CA LEU A 24 -21.27 32.18 -1.11
C LEU A 24 -20.28 31.28 -0.35
N LYS A 25 -19.52 31.85 0.57
CA LYS A 25 -18.58 31.11 1.42
C LYS A 25 -19.31 30.12 2.34
N ARG A 26 -20.47 30.46 2.84
CA ARG A 26 -21.32 29.54 3.64
C ARG A 26 -21.99 28.48 2.77
N SER A 27 -22.40 28.82 1.54
CA SER A 27 -22.96 27.88 0.57
C SER A 27 -21.90 26.84 0.09
N MET A 28 -20.65 27.25 -0.07
CA MET A 28 -19.56 26.33 -0.44
C MET A 28 -19.04 25.49 0.74
N SER A 29 -19.14 25.97 1.98
CA SER A 29 -18.65 25.23 3.14
C SER A 29 -19.59 24.10 3.58
N MET A 30 -20.91 24.24 3.39
CA MET A 30 -21.88 23.21 3.78
C MET A 30 -21.70 21.87 3.06
N PRO A 31 -21.58 21.80 1.73
CA PRO A 31 -21.33 20.54 1.03
C PRO A 31 -20.03 19.86 1.47
N ILE A 32 -18.99 20.64 1.73
CA ILE A 32 -17.68 20.13 2.18
C ILE A 32 -17.80 19.52 3.59
N ILE A 33 -18.48 20.21 4.50
CA ILE A 33 -18.72 19.68 5.85
C ILE A 33 -19.51 18.39 5.79
N MET A 34 -20.58 18.34 4.98
CA MET A 34 -21.41 17.14 4.82
C MET A 34 -20.62 15.98 4.22
N LEU A 35 -19.70 16.23 3.28
CA LEU A 35 -18.79 15.21 2.75
C LEU A 35 -18.00 14.52 3.87
N PHE A 36 -17.35 15.30 4.75
CA PHE A 36 -16.59 14.75 5.88
C PHE A 36 -17.47 14.08 6.92
N VAL A 37 -18.66 14.61 7.20
CA VAL A 37 -19.62 14.01 8.14
C VAL A 37 -20.09 12.65 7.63
N VAL A 38 -20.50 12.55 6.37
CA VAL A 38 -20.93 11.27 5.77
C VAL A 38 -19.79 10.26 5.75
N MET A 39 -18.57 10.69 5.39
CA MET A 39 -17.39 9.85 5.42
C MET A 39 -17.12 9.31 6.84
N ALA A 40 -17.18 10.17 7.85
CA ALA A 40 -16.99 9.77 9.24
C ALA A 40 -18.07 8.79 9.72
N ILE A 41 -19.33 9.03 9.38
CA ILE A 41 -20.44 8.12 9.71
C ILE A 41 -20.21 6.76 9.07
N CYS A 42 -19.83 6.71 7.78
CA CYS A 42 -19.52 5.45 7.08
C CYS A 42 -18.37 4.69 7.75
N PHE A 43 -17.34 5.37 8.24
CA PHE A 43 -16.25 4.74 8.97
C PHE A 43 -16.69 4.17 10.33
N ILE A 44 -17.55 4.88 11.06
CA ILE A 44 -18.12 4.40 12.34
C ILE A 44 -18.94 3.12 12.10
N ILE A 45 -19.69 3.04 11.00
CA ILE A 45 -20.46 1.85 10.60
C ILE A 45 -19.56 0.72 10.04
N ARG A 46 -18.25 0.95 9.95
CA ARG A 46 -17.26 0.00 9.40
C ARG A 46 -17.44 -0.31 7.90
N MET A 47 -17.96 0.62 7.13
CA MET A 47 -18.02 0.47 5.67
C MET A 47 -16.59 0.50 5.07
N PRO A 48 -16.32 -0.31 4.02
CA PRO A 48 -15.06 -0.24 3.29
C PRO A 48 -14.77 1.18 2.79
N VAL A 49 -13.50 1.60 2.86
CA VAL A 49 -13.05 2.96 2.54
C VAL A 49 -13.56 3.43 1.17
N SER A 50 -13.50 2.56 0.16
CA SER A 50 -13.93 2.88 -1.21
C SER A 50 -15.40 3.29 -1.28
N PHE A 51 -16.28 2.56 -0.61
CA PHE A 51 -17.71 2.88 -0.55
C PHE A 51 -17.97 4.14 0.28
N SER A 52 -17.22 4.36 1.36
CA SER A 52 -17.33 5.56 2.18
C SER A 52 -16.94 6.81 1.39
N MET A 53 -15.86 6.75 0.61
CA MET A 53 -15.45 7.84 -0.28
C MET A 53 -16.46 8.09 -1.40
N LEU A 54 -17.00 7.03 -1.99
CA LEU A 54 -18.03 7.14 -3.03
C LEU A 54 -19.28 7.81 -2.49
N ALA A 55 -19.81 7.35 -1.34
CA ALA A 55 -20.98 7.94 -0.68
C ALA A 55 -20.77 9.41 -0.32
N ALA A 56 -19.62 9.74 0.24
CA ALA A 56 -19.27 11.13 0.57
C ALA A 56 -19.19 12.00 -0.69
N SER A 57 -18.60 11.51 -1.77
CA SER A 57 -18.50 12.21 -3.05
C SER A 57 -19.89 12.45 -3.68
N ILE A 58 -20.75 11.43 -3.71
CA ILE A 58 -22.12 11.55 -4.21
C ILE A 58 -22.88 12.59 -3.40
N THR A 59 -22.77 12.54 -2.07
CA THR A 59 -23.44 13.53 -1.19
C THR A 59 -22.97 14.95 -1.48
N TYR A 60 -21.67 15.14 -1.68
CA TYR A 60 -21.11 16.44 -2.05
C TYR A 60 -21.72 16.97 -3.36
N PHE A 61 -21.73 16.14 -4.43
CA PHE A 61 -22.27 16.57 -5.71
C PHE A 61 -23.76 16.80 -5.69
N LEU A 62 -24.54 16.00 -4.95
CA LEU A 62 -25.98 16.24 -4.77
C LEU A 62 -26.28 17.61 -4.12
N LEU A 63 -25.42 18.08 -3.22
CA LEU A 63 -25.61 19.34 -2.51
C LEU A 63 -25.01 20.54 -3.25
N ALA A 64 -23.86 20.36 -3.90
CA ALA A 64 -23.09 21.44 -4.52
C ALA A 64 -23.40 21.64 -6.01
N ALA A 65 -23.61 20.56 -6.77
CA ALA A 65 -23.79 20.61 -8.21
C ALA A 65 -24.49 19.34 -8.73
N PRO A 66 -25.81 19.21 -8.53
CA PRO A 66 -26.57 18.01 -8.90
C PRO A 66 -26.50 17.70 -10.42
N ASP A 67 -26.39 18.73 -11.23
CA ASP A 67 -26.19 18.68 -12.69
C ASP A 67 -24.89 17.97 -13.11
N LYS A 68 -23.87 17.97 -12.24
CA LYS A 68 -22.56 17.35 -12.47
C LYS A 68 -22.45 15.94 -11.90
N LEU A 69 -23.48 15.39 -11.28
CA LEU A 69 -23.43 14.06 -10.67
C LEU A 69 -23.03 12.96 -11.67
N GLY A 70 -23.49 13.06 -12.92
CA GLY A 70 -23.07 12.15 -14.00
C GLY A 70 -21.58 12.18 -14.30
N GLN A 71 -20.91 13.30 -14.06
CA GLN A 71 -19.47 13.41 -14.30
C GLN A 71 -18.64 12.58 -13.31
N VAL A 72 -19.15 12.32 -12.10
CA VAL A 72 -18.48 11.45 -11.12
C VAL A 72 -18.24 10.08 -11.71
N PHE A 73 -19.28 9.47 -12.29
CA PHE A 73 -19.17 8.17 -12.93
C PHE A 73 -18.28 8.21 -14.18
N THR A 74 -18.40 9.25 -14.99
CA THR A 74 -17.58 9.44 -16.19
C THR A 74 -16.10 9.58 -15.84
N VAL A 75 -15.77 10.34 -14.80
CA VAL A 75 -14.38 10.55 -14.35
C VAL A 75 -13.80 9.27 -13.74
N ILE A 76 -14.56 8.56 -12.91
CA ILE A 76 -14.13 7.28 -12.34
C ILE A 76 -13.87 6.27 -13.45
N THR A 77 -14.84 6.08 -14.35
CA THR A 77 -14.73 5.12 -15.45
C THR A 77 -13.64 5.53 -16.44
N GLY A 78 -13.59 6.80 -16.82
CA GLY A 78 -12.60 7.32 -17.75
C GLY A 78 -11.17 7.16 -17.24
N ASN A 79 -10.92 7.47 -15.97
CA ASN A 79 -9.60 7.28 -15.38
C ASN A 79 -9.20 5.81 -15.24
N MET A 80 -10.15 4.91 -14.99
CA MET A 80 -9.87 3.47 -14.94
C MET A 80 -9.44 2.91 -16.30
N PHE A 81 -10.05 3.36 -17.39
CA PHE A 81 -9.76 2.85 -18.74
C PHE A 81 -8.69 3.63 -19.48
N ALA A 82 -8.51 4.91 -19.17
CA ALA A 82 -7.49 5.75 -19.84
C ALA A 82 -6.06 5.55 -19.26
N ASN A 83 -5.94 5.01 -18.05
CA ASN A 83 -4.65 4.87 -17.39
C ASN A 83 -4.16 3.40 -17.44
N TYR A 84 -3.35 3.07 -18.45
CA TYR A 84 -2.70 1.74 -18.55
C TYR A 84 -1.90 1.37 -17.29
N THR A 85 -1.42 2.36 -16.54
CA THR A 85 -0.73 2.18 -15.27
C THR A 85 -1.61 1.48 -14.22
N MET A 86 -2.93 1.72 -14.23
CA MET A 86 -3.87 1.05 -13.33
C MET A 86 -3.98 -0.47 -13.57
N LEU A 87 -3.75 -0.92 -14.80
CA LEU A 87 -3.77 -2.35 -15.12
C LEU A 87 -2.62 -3.12 -14.46
N ALA A 88 -1.53 -2.43 -14.12
CA ALA A 88 -0.39 -3.08 -13.49
C ALA A 88 -0.74 -3.68 -12.12
N ALA A 89 -1.52 -2.99 -11.27
CA ALA A 89 -1.90 -3.49 -9.95
C ALA A 89 -2.71 -4.80 -10.00
N PRO A 90 -3.84 -4.91 -10.73
CA PRO A 90 -4.57 -6.17 -10.83
C PRO A 90 -3.77 -7.29 -11.51
N LEU A 91 -2.90 -6.98 -12.48
CA LEU A 91 -2.03 -7.96 -13.11
C LEU A 91 -0.97 -8.49 -12.15
N PHE A 92 -0.38 -7.66 -11.30
CA PHE A 92 0.54 -8.10 -10.24
C PHE A 92 -0.17 -8.97 -9.21
N ILE A 93 -1.38 -8.61 -8.79
CA ILE A 93 -2.20 -9.42 -7.86
C ILE A 93 -2.53 -10.78 -8.50
N PHE A 94 -2.91 -10.80 -9.77
CA PHE A 94 -3.17 -12.03 -10.50
C PHE A 94 -1.92 -12.91 -10.59
N MET A 95 -0.79 -12.33 -10.95
CA MET A 95 0.50 -13.04 -10.99
C MET A 95 0.87 -13.63 -9.63
N ALA A 96 0.71 -12.86 -8.55
CA ALA A 96 1.00 -13.33 -7.19
C ALA A 96 0.12 -14.52 -6.79
N ASN A 97 -1.18 -14.49 -7.11
CA ASN A 97 -2.08 -15.61 -6.85
C ASN A 97 -1.71 -16.86 -7.64
N VAL A 98 -1.39 -16.72 -8.92
CA VAL A 98 -0.94 -17.84 -9.77
C VAL A 98 0.34 -18.48 -9.24
N LEU A 99 1.30 -17.65 -8.78
CA LEU A 99 2.56 -18.14 -8.22
C LEU A 99 2.35 -18.84 -6.87
N ASN A 100 1.42 -18.35 -6.05
CA ASN A 100 1.06 -18.99 -4.78
C ASN A 100 0.41 -20.36 -4.97
N GLU A 101 -0.53 -20.48 -5.91
CA GLU A 101 -1.18 -21.77 -6.21
C GLU A 101 -0.25 -22.77 -6.92
N GLY A 102 0.77 -22.27 -7.61
CA GLY A 102 1.68 -23.05 -8.42
C GLY A 102 2.84 -23.72 -7.67
N GLU A 103 2.80 -23.86 -6.34
CA GLU A 103 3.89 -24.41 -5.49
C GLU A 103 5.24 -23.65 -5.64
N VAL A 104 5.23 -22.48 -6.29
CA VAL A 104 6.45 -21.69 -6.48
C VAL A 104 6.98 -21.20 -5.14
N THR A 105 6.07 -20.88 -4.24
CA THR A 105 6.38 -20.43 -2.86
C THR A 105 7.15 -21.49 -2.08
N ASP A 106 6.72 -22.76 -2.12
CA ASP A 106 7.39 -23.86 -1.42
C ASP A 106 8.78 -24.16 -2.01
N LYS A 107 8.91 -24.10 -3.33
CA LYS A 107 10.19 -24.25 -4.02
C LYS A 107 11.13 -23.10 -3.71
N LEU A 108 10.62 -21.89 -3.64
CA LEU A 108 11.39 -20.70 -3.26
C LEU A 108 11.88 -20.82 -1.82
N PHE A 109 11.01 -21.24 -0.91
CA PHE A 109 11.38 -21.48 0.50
C PHE A 109 12.49 -22.52 0.60
N SER A 110 12.35 -23.65 -0.09
CA SER A 110 13.36 -24.70 -0.12
C SER A 110 14.70 -24.21 -0.69
N PHE A 111 14.67 -23.42 -1.76
CA PHE A 111 15.87 -22.81 -2.35
C PHE A 111 16.56 -21.86 -1.36
N CYS A 112 15.80 -20.95 -0.75
CA CYS A 112 16.33 -19.97 0.20
C CYS A 112 16.88 -20.66 1.46
N ASN A 113 16.21 -21.73 1.94
CA ASN A 113 16.67 -22.54 3.05
C ASN A 113 17.97 -23.26 2.72
N GLY A 114 18.11 -23.81 1.52
CA GLY A 114 19.35 -24.39 1.04
C GLY A 114 20.54 -23.42 1.00
N LEU A 115 20.25 -22.12 0.74
CA LEU A 115 21.27 -21.08 0.65
C LEU A 115 21.65 -20.49 2.03
N LEU A 116 20.67 -20.17 2.86
CA LEU A 116 20.85 -19.41 4.11
C LEU A 116 20.58 -20.23 5.37
N GLY A 117 19.91 -21.37 5.25
CA GLY A 117 19.48 -22.21 6.39
C GLY A 117 20.64 -22.66 7.29
N ARG A 118 21.83 -22.87 6.72
CA ARG A 118 23.02 -23.31 7.47
C ARG A 118 23.61 -22.22 8.40
N LEU A 119 23.16 -20.99 8.27
CA LEU A 119 23.64 -19.90 9.13
C LEU A 119 23.01 -20.01 10.52
N LYS A 120 23.68 -19.46 11.53
CA LYS A 120 23.11 -19.30 12.86
C LYS A 120 21.89 -18.36 12.76
N GLY A 121 20.72 -18.83 13.17
CA GLY A 121 19.47 -18.10 12.91
C GLY A 121 19.01 -18.25 11.45
N GLY A 122 19.33 -19.37 10.78
CA GLY A 122 19.11 -19.60 9.35
C GLY A 122 17.69 -19.29 8.91
N THR A 123 16.70 -19.84 9.59
CA THR A 123 15.28 -19.63 9.24
C THR A 123 14.85 -18.17 9.34
N ALA A 124 15.39 -17.40 10.29
CA ALA A 124 15.12 -15.97 10.35
C ALA A 124 15.80 -15.18 9.20
N HIS A 125 16.98 -15.62 8.74
CA HIS A 125 17.61 -15.08 7.53
C HIS A 125 16.81 -15.43 6.27
N VAL A 126 16.30 -16.67 6.20
CA VAL A 126 15.44 -17.15 5.11
C VAL A 126 14.16 -16.29 5.05
N ASN A 127 13.53 -16.00 6.19
CA ASN A 127 12.36 -15.13 6.29
C ASN A 127 12.61 -13.75 5.64
N VAL A 128 13.68 -13.07 6.04
CA VAL A 128 14.02 -11.75 5.45
C VAL A 128 14.30 -11.85 3.95
N PHE A 129 15.01 -12.90 3.52
CA PHE A 129 15.38 -13.06 2.11
C PHE A 129 14.20 -13.45 1.24
N ILE A 130 13.30 -14.29 1.74
CA ILE A 130 12.05 -14.62 1.06
C ILE A 130 11.17 -13.39 0.94
N SER A 131 11.01 -12.59 2.01
CA SER A 131 10.25 -11.34 1.95
C SER A 131 10.81 -10.39 0.88
N LEU A 132 12.12 -10.31 0.69
CA LEU A 132 12.72 -9.52 -0.40
C LEU A 132 12.34 -10.04 -1.78
N ILE A 133 12.42 -11.36 -2.01
CA ILE A 133 12.10 -11.94 -3.31
C ILE A 133 10.58 -11.93 -3.54
N PHE A 134 9.80 -12.31 -2.52
CA PHE A 134 8.35 -12.41 -2.62
C PHE A 134 7.67 -11.04 -2.69
N SER A 135 8.29 -10.01 -2.11
CA SER A 135 7.84 -8.63 -2.28
C SER A 135 7.82 -8.22 -3.75
N GLY A 136 8.78 -8.71 -4.53
CA GLY A 136 8.79 -8.58 -5.99
C GLY A 136 7.61 -9.27 -6.70
N MET A 137 6.82 -10.08 -6.01
CA MET A 137 5.65 -10.77 -6.55
C MET A 137 4.34 -10.16 -6.07
N THR A 138 4.22 -9.83 -4.79
CA THR A 138 2.98 -9.33 -4.18
C THR A 138 2.92 -7.80 -4.12
N GLY A 139 4.05 -7.15 -3.93
CA GLY A 139 4.15 -5.70 -3.72
C GLY A 139 3.36 -5.17 -2.52
N SER A 140 2.96 -6.04 -1.58
CA SER A 140 2.09 -5.72 -0.45
C SER A 140 2.61 -6.32 0.85
N ALA A 141 2.97 -5.47 1.82
CA ALA A 141 3.40 -5.91 3.15
C ALA A 141 2.32 -6.74 3.88
N ILE A 142 1.05 -6.42 3.69
CA ILE A 142 -0.06 -7.14 4.33
C ILE A 142 -0.18 -8.55 3.73
N ALA A 143 -0.09 -8.68 2.42
CA ALA A 143 -0.14 -9.98 1.75
C ALA A 143 1.04 -10.85 2.12
N ASP A 144 2.24 -10.29 2.24
CA ASP A 144 3.46 -10.98 2.65
C ASP A 144 3.33 -11.48 4.11
N ALA A 145 3.02 -10.60 5.04
CA ALA A 145 2.89 -10.95 6.46
C ALA A 145 1.76 -11.95 6.74
N SER A 146 0.62 -11.86 6.04
CA SER A 146 -0.53 -12.75 6.25
C SER A 146 -0.50 -14.03 5.43
N GLY A 147 0.30 -14.08 4.37
CA GLY A 147 0.50 -15.25 3.53
C GLY A 147 1.67 -16.09 4.04
N ILE A 148 2.82 -15.93 3.41
CA ILE A 148 4.04 -16.68 3.75
C ILE A 148 4.48 -16.43 5.19
N GLY A 149 4.31 -15.21 5.70
CA GLY A 149 4.74 -14.84 7.03
C GLY A 149 4.18 -15.72 8.14
N LEU A 150 2.94 -16.21 8.01
CA LEU A 150 2.37 -17.14 8.99
C LEU A 150 3.09 -18.49 8.98
N MET A 151 3.43 -19.02 7.79
CA MET A 151 4.17 -20.28 7.66
C MET A 151 5.58 -20.13 8.23
N GLU A 152 6.24 -19.01 7.97
CA GLU A 152 7.58 -18.72 8.49
C GLU A 152 7.60 -18.60 10.01
N ILE A 153 6.60 -17.91 10.61
CA ILE A 153 6.45 -17.81 12.07
C ILE A 153 6.28 -19.20 12.68
N ASP A 154 5.44 -20.04 12.08
CA ASP A 154 5.22 -21.40 12.58
C ASP A 154 6.48 -22.27 12.47
N GLN A 155 7.23 -22.15 11.36
CA GLN A 155 8.49 -22.85 11.18
C GLN A 155 9.54 -22.38 12.22
N MET A 156 9.70 -21.07 12.39
CA MET A 156 10.61 -20.52 13.39
C MET A 156 10.29 -21.01 14.81
N LYS A 157 9.00 -21.02 15.19
CA LYS A 157 8.58 -21.56 16.49
C LYS A 157 8.93 -23.03 16.66
N LYS A 158 8.72 -23.87 15.64
CA LYS A 158 9.09 -25.30 15.68
C LYS A 158 10.58 -25.51 15.85
N GLU A 159 11.40 -24.59 15.36
CA GLU A 159 12.85 -24.61 15.49
C GLU A 159 13.37 -24.00 16.81
N GLY A 160 12.47 -23.52 17.68
CA GLY A 160 12.83 -23.02 19.00
C GLY A 160 13.08 -21.51 19.07
N TYR A 161 12.62 -20.74 18.09
CA TYR A 161 12.65 -19.27 18.19
C TYR A 161 11.51 -18.75 19.07
N ASP A 162 11.77 -17.64 19.75
CA ASP A 162 10.73 -16.96 20.53
C ASP A 162 9.61 -16.46 19.62
N ALA A 163 8.36 -16.57 20.08
CA ALA A 163 7.20 -16.13 19.30
C ALA A 163 7.24 -14.63 19.00
N GLU A 164 7.66 -13.82 19.99
CA GLU A 164 7.78 -12.37 19.82
C GLU A 164 8.81 -12.01 18.76
N PHE A 165 9.97 -12.67 18.77
CA PHE A 165 11.00 -12.42 17.75
C PHE A 165 10.53 -12.85 16.37
N SER A 166 9.90 -14.03 16.26
CA SER A 166 9.39 -14.55 14.98
C SER A 166 8.35 -13.60 14.37
N CYS A 167 7.38 -13.14 15.17
CA CYS A 167 6.38 -12.16 14.71
C CYS A 167 7.01 -10.81 14.35
N ALA A 168 7.96 -10.33 15.17
CA ALA A 168 8.58 -9.03 14.94
C ALA A 168 9.44 -9.01 13.68
N ILE A 169 10.24 -10.04 13.43
CA ILE A 169 11.09 -10.09 12.23
C ILE A 169 10.26 -10.27 10.96
N THR A 170 9.22 -11.10 10.99
CA THR A 170 8.29 -11.28 9.87
C THR A 170 7.54 -9.99 9.55
N ALA A 171 7.07 -9.27 10.56
CA ALA A 171 6.42 -7.97 10.34
C ALA A 171 7.40 -6.91 9.79
N ALA A 172 8.66 -6.93 10.27
CA ALA A 172 9.69 -6.01 9.79
C ALA A 172 10.11 -6.35 8.35
N SER A 173 10.31 -7.63 8.01
CA SER A 173 10.69 -8.06 6.65
C SER A 173 9.59 -7.79 5.63
N ALA A 174 8.32 -7.96 5.99
CA ALA A 174 7.18 -7.65 5.13
C ALA A 174 7.14 -6.16 4.69
N THR A 175 7.74 -5.24 5.46
CA THR A 175 7.84 -3.82 5.05
C THR A 175 8.73 -3.59 3.84
N VAL A 176 9.54 -4.56 3.44
CA VAL A 176 10.33 -4.51 2.19
C VAL A 176 9.41 -4.50 0.98
N GLY A 177 8.26 -5.19 1.03
CA GLY A 177 7.31 -5.33 -0.07
C GLY A 177 6.88 -4.03 -0.75
N PRO A 178 6.41 -3.03 -0.03
CA PRO A 178 6.04 -1.74 -0.60
C PRO A 178 7.20 -0.92 -1.16
N ILE A 179 8.45 -1.27 -0.84
CA ILE A 179 9.65 -0.50 -1.19
C ILE A 179 10.39 -1.17 -2.35
N PHE A 180 10.53 -2.50 -2.33
CA PHE A 180 11.25 -3.24 -3.36
C PHE A 180 10.33 -3.54 -4.55
N PRO A 181 10.78 -3.28 -5.81
CA PRO A 181 9.95 -3.49 -6.98
C PRO A 181 9.74 -4.97 -7.35
N PRO A 182 8.58 -5.28 -7.95
CA PRO A 182 7.45 -4.40 -8.24
C PRO A 182 6.59 -4.13 -6.98
N SER A 183 6.18 -2.89 -6.80
CA SER A 183 5.43 -2.43 -5.62
C SER A 183 4.11 -1.80 -6.04
N ILE A 184 2.98 -2.27 -5.49
CA ILE A 184 1.65 -1.71 -5.75
C ILE A 184 1.56 -0.23 -5.31
N PRO A 185 2.04 0.18 -4.12
CA PRO A 185 2.06 1.59 -3.74
C PRO A 185 2.83 2.49 -4.72
N MET A 186 3.95 2.01 -5.27
CA MET A 186 4.71 2.78 -6.28
C MET A 186 3.94 2.93 -7.59
N VAL A 187 3.18 1.90 -8.01
CA VAL A 187 2.32 1.97 -9.19
C VAL A 187 1.21 3.00 -8.98
N ILE A 188 0.55 2.98 -7.80
CA ILE A 188 -0.49 3.97 -7.46
C ILE A 188 0.10 5.38 -7.39
N TYR A 189 1.27 5.55 -6.80
CA TYR A 189 1.95 6.84 -6.77
C TYR A 189 2.30 7.34 -8.17
N ALA A 190 2.83 6.47 -9.04
CA ALA A 190 3.13 6.81 -10.43
C ALA A 190 1.88 7.29 -11.18
N MET A 191 0.76 6.60 -10.97
CA MET A 191 -0.52 6.96 -11.58
C MET A 191 -1.01 8.35 -11.14
N LEU A 192 -0.90 8.65 -9.84
CA LEU A 192 -1.39 9.92 -9.28
C LEU A 192 -0.47 11.10 -9.59
N SER A 193 0.86 10.86 -9.62
CA SER A 193 1.86 11.92 -9.82
C SER A 193 2.27 12.12 -11.27
N GLY A 194 1.92 11.21 -12.19
CA GLY A 194 2.45 11.19 -13.56
C GLY A 194 3.93 10.77 -13.66
N ALA A 195 4.53 10.29 -12.56
CA ALA A 195 5.91 9.85 -12.56
C ALA A 195 6.08 8.52 -13.31
N SER A 196 7.26 8.29 -13.88
CA SER A 196 7.57 7.02 -14.54
C SER A 196 7.69 5.88 -13.53
N ILE A 197 6.90 4.81 -13.70
CA ILE A 197 6.98 3.58 -12.87
C ILE A 197 8.40 3.02 -12.88
N GLY A 198 9.05 2.95 -14.05
CA GLY A 198 10.40 2.42 -14.15
C GLY A 198 11.41 3.19 -13.33
N LYS A 199 11.32 4.53 -13.29
CA LYS A 199 12.20 5.36 -12.46
C LYS A 199 11.93 5.15 -10.96
N LEU A 200 10.66 4.99 -10.57
CA LEU A 200 10.29 4.69 -9.18
C LEU A 200 10.80 3.31 -8.76
N PHE A 201 10.66 2.32 -9.60
CA PHE A 201 11.19 0.97 -9.34
C PHE A 201 12.70 0.96 -9.20
N MET A 202 13.42 1.63 -10.09
CA MET A 202 14.87 1.78 -9.98
C MET A 202 15.29 2.49 -8.69
N GLY A 203 14.55 3.53 -8.30
CA GLY A 203 14.77 4.24 -7.04
C GLY A 203 14.48 3.39 -5.80
N GLY A 204 13.52 2.46 -5.86
CA GLY A 204 13.14 1.57 -4.76
C GLY A 204 14.06 0.36 -4.57
N MET A 205 14.77 -0.07 -5.62
CA MET A 205 15.66 -1.24 -5.54
C MET A 205 16.75 -1.07 -4.47
N VAL A 206 17.45 0.05 -4.49
CA VAL A 206 18.58 0.30 -3.57
C VAL A 206 18.14 0.33 -2.11
N PRO A 207 17.13 1.14 -1.70
CA PRO A 207 16.65 1.16 -0.33
C PRO A 207 16.02 -0.18 0.10
N GLY A 208 15.33 -0.89 -0.80
CA GLY A 208 14.75 -2.20 -0.50
C GLY A 208 15.82 -3.24 -0.17
N VAL A 209 16.86 -3.36 -1.00
CA VAL A 209 18.00 -4.25 -0.74
C VAL A 209 18.75 -3.84 0.51
N LEU A 210 18.98 -2.54 0.71
CA LEU A 210 19.65 -2.04 1.91
C LEU A 210 18.89 -2.40 3.18
N LEU A 211 17.56 -2.25 3.17
CA LEU A 211 16.70 -2.64 4.29
C LEU A 211 16.82 -4.13 4.59
N ALA A 212 16.75 -4.97 3.57
CA ALA A 212 16.91 -6.43 3.74
C ALA A 212 18.27 -6.80 4.32
N ILE A 213 19.36 -6.17 3.83
CA ILE A 213 20.72 -6.39 4.36
C ILE A 213 20.80 -5.97 5.84
N LEU A 214 20.24 -4.82 6.20
CA LEU A 214 20.24 -4.34 7.59
C LEU A 214 19.44 -5.28 8.51
N LEU A 215 18.30 -5.79 8.03
CA LEU A 215 17.52 -6.78 8.77
C LEU A 215 18.30 -8.10 8.92
N MET A 216 19.00 -8.57 7.89
CA MET A 216 19.84 -9.77 7.98
C MET A 216 21.01 -9.58 8.97
N ILE A 217 21.65 -8.41 9.01
CA ILE A 217 22.67 -8.09 10.00
C ILE A 217 22.08 -8.10 11.42
N TYR A 218 20.90 -7.52 11.59
CA TYR A 218 20.19 -7.54 12.87
C TYR A 218 19.85 -8.98 13.31
N VAL A 219 19.34 -9.82 12.40
CA VAL A 219 19.07 -11.23 12.64
C VAL A 219 20.35 -11.96 13.06
N ALA A 220 21.46 -11.75 12.38
CA ALA A 220 22.75 -12.34 12.73
C ALA A 220 23.18 -11.97 14.15
N PHE A 221 23.06 -10.69 14.53
CA PHE A 221 23.41 -10.21 15.86
C PHE A 221 22.51 -10.83 16.95
N ILE A 222 21.19 -10.84 16.76
CA ILE A 222 20.24 -11.40 17.72
C ILE A 222 20.39 -12.93 17.84
N SER A 223 20.61 -13.61 16.72
CA SER A 223 20.78 -15.07 16.70
C SER A 223 22.02 -15.52 17.49
N HIS A 224 23.09 -14.73 17.44
CA HIS A 224 24.26 -14.98 18.28
C HIS A 224 23.98 -14.69 19.76
N LYS A 225 23.28 -13.62 20.07
CA LYS A 225 22.97 -13.21 21.45
C LYS A 225 22.00 -14.17 22.14
N ARG A 226 20.98 -14.64 21.42
CA ARG A 226 19.93 -15.55 21.96
C ARG A 226 20.24 -17.02 21.71
N ASN A 227 21.34 -17.31 21.04
CA ASN A 227 21.79 -18.66 20.74
C ASN A 227 20.79 -19.51 19.94
N TYR A 228 20.14 -18.87 18.94
CA TYR A 228 19.20 -19.56 18.07
C TYR A 228 19.88 -20.65 17.25
N PRO A 229 19.16 -21.74 16.91
CA PRO A 229 19.72 -22.84 16.15
C PRO A 229 20.12 -22.40 14.73
N ALA A 230 21.06 -23.13 14.15
CA ALA A 230 21.23 -23.13 12.71
C ALA A 230 20.06 -23.94 12.14
N GLY A 231 19.46 -23.47 11.05
CA GLY A 231 18.40 -24.21 10.37
C GLY A 231 18.93 -25.52 9.78
N VAL A 232 18.04 -26.45 9.56
CA VAL A 232 18.34 -27.79 9.02
C VAL A 232 18.51 -27.76 7.51
#